data_6f9bc825a71c5e25fa26cb9a927a15d2
#
_entry.id   6f9bc825a71c5e25fa26cb9a927a15d2
#
_cell.length_a   1.000
_cell.length_b   1.000
_cell.length_c   1.000
_cell.angle_alpha   90.00
_cell.angle_beta   90.00
_cell.angle_gamma   90.00
#
_symmetry.space_group_name_H-M   'P 1'
#
loop_
_entity.id
_entity.type
_entity.pdbx_description
1 polymer ?
#
loop_
_entity_poly.entity_id
_entity_poly.type
_entity_poly.pdbx_seq_one_letter_code
_entity_poly.pdbx_strand_id
1 'polypeptide(L)'
;MSATEPIFHSVSHRNNMNVVRYYLSFCVLLAHFSSLTGNYIPWLQRGTVDVGCFFAISGFLMFPSFQKRPTLRGYLKRRARRILPPYVLIIVLAAVGFVFVSTLPATGYFTDSGFWKYLAANLSFLNFLHPDLPGVFEGERFATNVVNGALWTMKGEWVCYLSVPVVYWIIRERPRLAGPLLIALAAAWIVVRLAFINLYASTGNELYDIIARQFGTLLVFFYIGAIINRYFPLFQRYKWWILGVDALILIFSDHIPLYYLVFQPLVAGSLVLWFSMIGSWGARLSKHDSVSYDIYLFHFPVIQLAVWFGLPAMMSPLGSLAVVVAVTVGLAFASWNLVGKRFKPAR
;
A
#
# COMPACT_ATOMS: atom_id res chain seq x y z
N MET A 1 21.09 35.48 -9.72
CA MET A 1 20.00 34.77 -9.07
C MET A 1 20.60 33.48 -8.51
N SER A 2 20.81 33.41 -7.19
CA SER A 2 21.28 32.19 -6.53
C SER A 2 20.22 31.11 -6.75
N ALA A 3 20.61 29.99 -7.35
CA ALA A 3 19.73 28.84 -7.50
C ALA A 3 19.37 28.38 -6.09
N THR A 4 18.13 28.66 -5.67
CA THR A 4 17.62 28.23 -4.38
C THR A 4 17.69 26.70 -4.36
N GLU A 5 18.37 26.14 -3.36
CA GLU A 5 18.45 24.70 -3.17
C GLU A 5 17.04 24.08 -3.22
N PRO A 6 16.87 22.94 -3.89
CA PRO A 6 15.56 22.31 -4.01
C PRO A 6 15.05 21.90 -2.62
N ILE A 7 13.77 22.15 -2.36
CA ILE A 7 13.15 21.76 -1.07
C ILE A 7 13.21 20.24 -0.89
N PHE A 8 12.97 19.49 -1.96
CA PHE A 8 13.01 18.02 -2.01
C PHE A 8 14.00 17.53 -3.03
N HIS A 9 14.65 16.42 -2.73
CA HIS A 9 15.74 15.86 -3.51
C HIS A 9 15.24 14.84 -4.55
N SER A 10 15.65 15.05 -5.81
CA SER A 10 15.44 14.08 -6.87
C SER A 10 16.46 12.95 -6.75
N VAL A 11 16.01 11.71 -6.80
CA VAL A 11 16.91 10.55 -6.75
C VAL A 11 17.14 9.96 -8.13
N SER A 12 18.32 9.39 -8.33
CA SER A 12 18.68 8.66 -9.55
C SER A 12 17.74 7.47 -9.77
N HIS A 13 17.45 7.15 -11.02
CA HIS A 13 16.74 5.91 -11.40
C HIS A 13 17.57 4.64 -11.16
N ARG A 14 18.88 4.77 -10.91
CA ARG A 14 19.76 3.65 -10.54
C ARG A 14 19.65 3.40 -9.04
N ASN A 15 18.60 2.71 -8.62
CA ASN A 15 18.30 2.35 -7.25
C ASN A 15 17.57 1.00 -7.20
N ASN A 16 17.30 0.48 -5.99
CA ASN A 16 16.66 -0.80 -5.78
C ASN A 16 15.15 -0.70 -5.49
N MET A 17 14.53 0.47 -5.61
CA MET A 17 13.11 0.68 -5.22
C MET A 17 12.13 -0.29 -5.85
N ASN A 18 12.33 -0.67 -7.12
CA ASN A 18 11.41 -1.62 -7.76
C ASN A 18 11.53 -3.02 -7.18
N VAL A 19 12.76 -3.45 -6.86
CA VAL A 19 12.97 -4.75 -6.19
C VAL A 19 12.31 -4.75 -4.82
N VAL A 20 12.53 -3.69 -4.03
CA VAL A 20 11.91 -3.54 -2.71
C VAL A 20 10.37 -3.54 -2.82
N ARG A 21 9.79 -2.88 -3.81
CA ARG A 21 8.33 -2.92 -4.04
C ARG A 21 7.83 -4.31 -4.39
N TYR A 22 8.56 -5.07 -5.21
CA TYR A 22 8.22 -6.49 -5.47
C TYR A 22 8.27 -7.30 -4.18
N TYR A 23 9.35 -7.18 -3.41
CA TYR A 23 9.48 -7.84 -2.12
C TYR A 23 8.29 -7.54 -1.20
N LEU A 24 7.94 -6.26 -1.02
CA LEU A 24 6.79 -5.85 -0.21
C LEU A 24 5.47 -6.42 -0.73
N SER A 25 5.26 -6.45 -2.07
CA SER A 25 4.04 -7.04 -2.64
C SER A 25 3.93 -8.53 -2.32
N PHE A 26 5.04 -9.25 -2.36
CA PHE A 26 5.07 -10.66 -1.98
C PHE A 26 4.88 -10.87 -0.47
N CYS A 27 5.45 -10.01 0.39
CA CYS A 27 5.20 -10.08 1.83
C CYS A 27 3.70 -9.89 2.15
N VAL A 28 3.03 -8.93 1.50
CA VAL A 28 1.59 -8.72 1.67
C VAL A 28 0.79 -9.92 1.16
N LEU A 29 1.16 -10.49 0.00
CA LEU A 29 0.54 -11.71 -0.53
C LEU A 29 0.66 -12.86 0.48
N LEU A 30 1.86 -13.09 1.03
CA LEU A 30 2.13 -14.15 2.00
C LEU A 30 1.33 -13.96 3.30
N ALA A 31 1.24 -12.72 3.79
CA ALA A 31 0.43 -12.41 4.97
C ALA A 31 -1.06 -12.72 4.75
N HIS A 32 -1.62 -12.34 3.59
CA HIS A 32 -3.01 -12.67 3.25
C HIS A 32 -3.20 -14.17 2.96
N PHE A 33 -2.23 -14.81 2.31
CA PHE A 33 -2.29 -16.27 2.13
C PHE A 33 -2.38 -16.99 3.47
N SER A 34 -1.51 -16.62 4.41
CA SER A 34 -1.54 -17.20 5.75
C SER A 34 -2.89 -16.97 6.46
N SER A 35 -3.41 -15.73 6.42
CA SER A 35 -4.66 -15.39 7.12
C SER A 35 -5.91 -16.01 6.49
N LEU A 36 -5.95 -16.15 5.15
CA LEU A 36 -7.13 -16.65 4.44
C LEU A 36 -7.17 -18.18 4.35
N THR A 37 -6.01 -18.84 4.38
CA THR A 37 -5.94 -20.32 4.27
C THR A 37 -5.73 -21.02 5.61
N GLY A 38 -5.48 -20.27 6.69
CA GLY A 38 -5.10 -20.83 7.99
C GLY A 38 -3.69 -21.42 8.03
N ASN A 39 -2.94 -21.39 6.93
CA ASN A 39 -1.57 -21.87 6.86
C ASN A 39 -0.61 -20.83 7.44
N TYR A 40 -0.25 -21.00 8.70
CA TYR A 40 0.66 -20.10 9.39
C TYR A 40 2.07 -20.18 8.79
N ILE A 41 2.55 -19.03 8.27
CA ILE A 41 3.92 -18.87 7.82
C ILE A 41 4.63 -17.94 8.83
N PRO A 42 5.49 -18.51 9.71
CA PRO A 42 6.24 -17.71 10.68
C PRO A 42 7.04 -16.62 9.96
N TRP A 43 7.28 -15.48 10.60
CA TRP A 43 8.09 -14.36 10.13
C TRP A 43 7.47 -13.43 9.10
N LEU A 44 6.37 -13.80 8.42
CA LEU A 44 5.79 -13.05 7.28
C LEU A 44 4.45 -12.35 7.58
N GLN A 45 3.98 -12.38 8.84
CA GLN A 45 2.69 -11.78 9.21
C GLN A 45 2.79 -10.27 9.56
N ARG A 46 3.48 -9.50 8.73
CA ARG A 46 3.67 -8.06 8.97
C ARG A 46 2.90 -7.17 7.98
N GLY A 47 1.83 -7.67 7.38
CA GLY A 47 1.12 -7.04 6.27
C GLY A 47 0.84 -5.53 6.41
N THR A 48 0.49 -5.05 7.61
CA THR A 48 0.27 -3.62 7.85
C THR A 48 1.58 -2.82 7.77
N VAL A 49 2.70 -3.36 8.24
CA VAL A 49 4.02 -2.71 8.16
C VAL A 49 4.51 -2.68 6.72
N ASP A 50 4.33 -3.78 5.98
CA ASP A 50 4.72 -3.88 4.57
C ASP A 50 3.96 -2.87 3.72
N VAL A 51 2.67 -2.71 3.96
CA VAL A 51 1.86 -1.65 3.35
C VAL A 51 2.36 -0.26 3.75
N GLY A 52 2.66 -0.04 5.03
CA GLY A 52 3.27 1.20 5.51
C GLY A 52 4.56 1.54 4.79
N CYS A 53 5.41 0.56 4.53
CA CYS A 53 6.65 0.72 3.75
C CYS A 53 6.39 1.22 2.31
N PHE A 54 5.31 0.78 1.64
CA PHE A 54 4.91 1.36 0.36
C PHE A 54 4.57 2.85 0.50
N PHE A 55 3.89 3.23 1.58
CA PHE A 55 3.57 4.63 1.85
C PHE A 55 4.82 5.46 2.14
N ALA A 56 5.82 4.92 2.85
CA ALA A 56 7.11 5.59 3.05
C ALA A 56 7.83 5.83 1.72
N ILE A 57 7.90 4.82 0.83
CA ILE A 57 8.45 4.99 -0.52
C ILE A 57 7.64 6.03 -1.31
N SER A 58 6.32 6.04 -1.16
CA SER A 58 5.44 7.02 -1.82
C SER A 58 5.72 8.44 -1.33
N GLY A 59 5.79 8.67 -0.02
CA GLY A 59 6.12 9.97 0.56
C GLY A 59 7.49 10.48 0.12
N PHE A 60 8.48 9.59 0.07
CA PHE A 60 9.82 9.91 -0.40
C PHE A 60 9.85 10.37 -1.87
N LEU A 61 8.97 9.87 -2.74
CA LEU A 61 8.97 10.16 -4.18
C LEU A 61 7.98 11.24 -4.61
N MET A 62 6.86 11.41 -3.89
CA MET A 62 5.77 12.24 -4.39
C MET A 62 6.06 13.73 -4.32
N PHE A 63 6.69 14.20 -3.24
CA PHE A 63 7.07 15.61 -3.11
C PHE A 63 8.05 16.08 -4.19
N PRO A 64 9.19 15.41 -4.46
CA PRO A 64 10.06 15.79 -5.57
C PRO A 64 9.38 15.64 -6.94
N SER A 65 8.47 14.67 -7.09
CA SER A 65 7.69 14.52 -8.34
C SER A 65 6.75 15.70 -8.59
N PHE A 66 6.14 16.24 -7.53
CA PHE A 66 5.29 17.44 -7.62
C PHE A 66 6.12 18.70 -7.83
N GLN A 67 7.22 18.86 -7.10
CA GLN A 67 8.14 20.00 -7.21
C GLN A 67 8.68 20.20 -8.62
N LYS A 68 8.96 19.13 -9.38
CA LYS A 68 9.43 19.23 -10.77
C LYS A 68 8.41 19.86 -11.72
N ARG A 69 7.13 19.64 -11.51
CA ARG A 69 6.02 20.17 -12.32
C ARG A 69 4.83 20.47 -11.39
N PRO A 70 4.83 21.62 -10.69
CA PRO A 70 3.90 21.92 -9.61
C PRO A 70 2.52 22.37 -10.11
N THR A 71 1.89 21.55 -10.94
CA THR A 71 0.52 21.74 -11.42
C THR A 71 -0.39 20.65 -10.88
N LEU A 72 -1.43 21.04 -10.13
CA LEU A 72 -2.36 20.10 -9.49
C LEU A 72 -2.98 19.12 -10.51
N ARG A 73 -3.56 19.67 -11.59
CA ARG A 73 -4.20 18.87 -12.65
C ARG A 73 -3.23 17.87 -13.29
N GLY A 74 -2.01 18.31 -13.61
CA GLY A 74 -0.99 17.46 -14.23
C GLY A 74 -0.52 16.35 -13.29
N TYR A 75 -0.33 16.68 -12.01
CA TYR A 75 0.08 15.73 -10.98
C TYR A 75 -1.01 14.66 -10.75
N LEU A 76 -2.25 15.07 -10.47
CA LEU A 76 -3.36 14.15 -10.23
C LEU A 76 -3.66 13.28 -11.46
N LYS A 77 -3.59 13.84 -12.68
CA LYS A 77 -3.75 13.06 -13.92
C LYS A 77 -2.69 11.96 -14.05
N ARG A 78 -1.42 12.24 -13.70
CA ARG A 78 -0.36 11.20 -13.72
C ARG A 78 -0.61 10.09 -12.70
N ARG A 79 -1.13 10.44 -11.49
CA ARG A 79 -1.45 9.44 -10.45
C ARG A 79 -2.67 8.63 -10.86
N ALA A 80 -3.75 9.29 -11.28
CA ALA A 80 -4.97 8.63 -11.73
C ALA A 80 -4.70 7.63 -12.88
N ARG A 81 -3.94 8.03 -13.88
CA ARG A 81 -3.57 7.15 -15.01
C ARG A 81 -2.77 5.91 -14.59
N ARG A 82 -2.04 5.99 -13.49
CA ARG A 82 -1.28 4.83 -12.97
C ARG A 82 -2.12 3.90 -12.13
N ILE A 83 -3.06 4.44 -11.34
CA ILE A 83 -3.77 3.71 -10.28
C ILE A 83 -5.13 3.23 -10.75
N LEU A 84 -5.94 4.12 -11.37
CA LEU A 84 -7.33 3.82 -11.66
C LEU A 84 -7.52 2.69 -12.67
N PRO A 85 -6.75 2.55 -13.77
CA PRO A 85 -7.03 1.52 -14.76
C PRO A 85 -6.97 0.09 -14.20
N PRO A 86 -5.89 -0.37 -13.53
CA PRO A 86 -5.87 -1.70 -12.94
C PRO A 86 -6.80 -1.84 -11.72
N TYR A 87 -7.06 -0.75 -10.97
CA TYR A 87 -8.01 -0.74 -9.87
C TYR A 87 -9.45 -0.99 -10.34
N VAL A 88 -9.92 -0.26 -11.35
CA VAL A 88 -11.24 -0.47 -11.94
C VAL A 88 -11.33 -1.86 -12.57
N LEU A 89 -10.26 -2.28 -13.26
CA LEU A 89 -10.21 -3.59 -13.89
C LEU A 89 -10.47 -4.72 -12.89
N ILE A 90 -9.77 -4.75 -11.75
CA ILE A 90 -9.94 -5.84 -10.78
C ILE A 90 -11.33 -5.84 -10.14
N ILE A 91 -11.90 -4.66 -9.85
CA ILE A 91 -13.25 -4.55 -9.30
C ILE A 91 -14.29 -5.10 -10.28
N VAL A 92 -14.20 -4.69 -11.54
CA VAL A 92 -15.15 -5.15 -12.57
C VAL A 92 -14.96 -6.62 -12.88
N LEU A 93 -13.70 -7.10 -13.00
CA LEU A 93 -13.41 -8.52 -13.22
C LEU A 93 -13.93 -9.39 -12.07
N ALA A 94 -13.77 -8.95 -10.82
CA ALA A 94 -14.31 -9.67 -9.67
C ALA A 94 -15.83 -9.66 -9.68
N ALA A 95 -16.46 -8.50 -9.88
CA ALA A 95 -17.91 -8.36 -9.90
C ALA A 95 -18.56 -9.22 -10.99
N VAL A 96 -18.01 -9.22 -12.22
CA VAL A 96 -18.58 -10.00 -13.33
C VAL A 96 -18.14 -11.47 -13.25
N GLY A 97 -16.88 -11.74 -12.95
CA GLY A 97 -16.32 -13.09 -12.99
C GLY A 97 -16.80 -13.97 -11.84
N PHE A 98 -17.09 -13.40 -10.67
CA PHE A 98 -17.49 -14.20 -9.51
C PHE A 98 -18.94 -14.69 -9.52
N VAL A 99 -19.70 -14.37 -10.57
CA VAL A 99 -20.98 -15.05 -10.81
C VAL A 99 -20.81 -16.58 -10.87
N PHE A 100 -19.64 -17.06 -11.33
CA PHE A 100 -19.36 -18.51 -11.43
C PHE A 100 -19.02 -19.18 -10.09
N VAL A 101 -18.72 -18.38 -9.06
CA VAL A 101 -18.42 -18.88 -7.71
C VAL A 101 -19.51 -18.50 -6.69
N SER A 102 -20.53 -17.77 -7.14
CA SER A 102 -21.70 -17.42 -6.33
C SER A 102 -22.60 -18.64 -6.10
N THR A 103 -23.23 -18.71 -4.95
CA THR A 103 -24.31 -19.68 -4.65
C THR A 103 -25.63 -19.32 -5.30
N LEU A 104 -25.76 -18.09 -5.82
CA LEU A 104 -26.97 -17.62 -6.51
C LEU A 104 -26.93 -17.96 -8.01
N PRO A 105 -28.09 -18.20 -8.65
CA PRO A 105 -28.15 -18.27 -10.11
C PRO A 105 -27.79 -16.91 -10.72
N ALA A 106 -27.24 -16.91 -11.94
CA ALA A 106 -26.74 -15.69 -12.58
C ALA A 106 -27.76 -14.55 -12.62
N THR A 107 -29.01 -14.84 -12.91
CA THR A 107 -30.09 -13.83 -12.88
C THR A 107 -30.24 -13.21 -11.49
N GLY A 108 -30.32 -14.03 -10.43
CA GLY A 108 -30.40 -13.58 -9.05
C GLY A 108 -29.18 -12.75 -8.64
N TYR A 109 -27.98 -13.20 -9.02
CA TYR A 109 -26.72 -12.51 -8.72
C TYR A 109 -26.69 -11.07 -9.27
N PHE A 110 -27.01 -10.87 -10.56
CA PHE A 110 -26.93 -9.54 -11.19
C PHE A 110 -28.11 -8.63 -10.83
N THR A 111 -29.26 -9.19 -10.41
CA THR A 111 -30.42 -8.40 -9.96
C THR A 111 -30.36 -8.05 -8.47
N ASP A 112 -29.50 -8.72 -7.69
CA ASP A 112 -29.34 -8.43 -6.28
C ASP A 112 -28.76 -7.03 -6.06
N SER A 113 -29.33 -6.30 -5.09
CA SER A 113 -28.86 -4.96 -4.74
C SER A 113 -27.41 -4.93 -4.24
N GLY A 114 -26.92 -6.02 -3.63
CA GLY A 114 -25.55 -6.19 -3.15
C GLY A 114 -24.51 -6.09 -4.27
N PHE A 115 -24.82 -6.64 -5.46
CA PHE A 115 -23.96 -6.50 -6.63
C PHE A 115 -23.71 -5.02 -6.99
N TRP A 116 -24.75 -4.22 -7.07
CA TRP A 116 -24.64 -2.81 -7.41
C TRP A 116 -24.02 -1.98 -6.28
N LYS A 117 -24.34 -2.31 -5.02
CA LYS A 117 -23.71 -1.70 -3.85
C LYS A 117 -22.22 -1.99 -3.79
N TYR A 118 -21.78 -3.23 -4.10
CA TYR A 118 -20.37 -3.58 -4.22
C TYR A 118 -19.67 -2.70 -5.26
N LEU A 119 -20.21 -2.61 -6.48
CA LEU A 119 -19.62 -1.78 -7.54
C LEU A 119 -19.54 -0.31 -7.12
N ALA A 120 -20.64 0.27 -6.61
CA ALA A 120 -20.68 1.65 -6.19
C ALA A 120 -19.67 1.96 -5.06
N ALA A 121 -19.63 1.12 -4.02
CA ALA A 121 -18.75 1.30 -2.89
C ALA A 121 -17.26 1.14 -3.29
N ASN A 122 -16.93 0.08 -4.04
CA ASN A 122 -15.54 -0.16 -4.40
C ASN A 122 -15.02 0.85 -5.43
N LEU A 123 -15.79 1.23 -6.44
CA LEU A 123 -15.39 2.25 -7.41
C LEU A 123 -15.25 3.65 -6.79
N SER A 124 -15.97 3.91 -5.68
CA SER A 124 -15.86 5.16 -4.91
C SER A 124 -14.79 5.12 -3.80
N PHE A 125 -13.97 4.09 -3.71
CA PHE A 125 -12.99 3.86 -2.63
C PHE A 125 -13.61 3.65 -1.23
N LEU A 126 -14.91 3.39 -1.16
CA LEU A 126 -15.65 3.11 0.07
C LEU A 126 -15.86 1.61 0.28
N ASN A 127 -14.87 0.81 -0.10
CA ASN A 127 -14.91 -0.65 -0.08
C ASN A 127 -15.28 -1.27 1.29
N PHE A 128 -15.07 -0.56 2.38
CA PHE A 128 -15.46 -1.01 3.73
C PHE A 128 -16.97 -1.04 3.96
N LEU A 129 -17.76 -0.37 3.13
CA LEU A 129 -19.24 -0.38 3.22
C LEU A 129 -19.85 -1.65 2.61
N HIS A 130 -19.32 -2.10 1.48
CA HIS A 130 -19.77 -3.28 0.77
C HIS A 130 -18.56 -4.00 0.16
N PRO A 131 -17.82 -4.80 0.97
CA PRO A 131 -16.63 -5.51 0.52
C PRO A 131 -16.94 -6.85 -0.14
N ASP A 132 -18.17 -7.32 -0.07
CA ASP A 132 -18.67 -8.63 -0.45
C ASP A 132 -19.61 -8.57 -1.66
N LEU A 133 -19.75 -9.70 -2.34
CA LEU A 133 -20.68 -9.91 -3.45
C LEU A 133 -21.72 -10.98 -3.06
N PRO A 134 -22.95 -10.91 -3.58
CA PRO A 134 -24.02 -11.83 -3.21
C PRO A 134 -23.63 -13.30 -3.43
N GLY A 135 -23.70 -14.14 -2.40
CA GLY A 135 -23.41 -15.56 -2.47
C GLY A 135 -21.96 -15.94 -2.76
N VAL A 136 -21.01 -14.99 -2.67
CA VAL A 136 -19.60 -15.21 -3.01
C VAL A 136 -18.77 -15.39 -1.73
N PHE A 137 -17.96 -16.44 -1.70
CA PHE A 137 -17.06 -16.78 -0.59
C PHE A 137 -17.75 -16.90 0.77
N GLU A 138 -18.97 -17.45 0.76
CA GLU A 138 -19.74 -17.74 1.96
C GLU A 138 -19.48 -19.18 2.47
N GLY A 139 -19.66 -19.40 3.78
CA GLY A 139 -19.50 -20.68 4.44
C GLY A 139 -18.20 -20.82 5.22
N GLU A 140 -18.13 -21.87 6.05
CA GLU A 140 -17.10 -22.10 7.08
C GLU A 140 -15.66 -22.24 6.56
N ARG A 141 -15.48 -22.61 5.30
CA ARG A 141 -14.16 -22.74 4.69
C ARG A 141 -13.46 -21.43 4.41
N PHE A 142 -14.19 -20.30 4.42
CA PHE A 142 -13.65 -18.99 4.17
C PHE A 142 -13.41 -18.23 5.46
N ALA A 143 -12.23 -17.67 5.63
CA ALA A 143 -11.93 -16.79 6.76
C ALA A 143 -12.73 -15.46 6.69
N THR A 144 -13.20 -15.09 5.51
CA THR A 144 -14.02 -13.91 5.27
C THR A 144 -14.71 -14.00 3.90
N ASN A 145 -15.88 -13.36 3.77
CA ASN A 145 -16.59 -13.18 2.50
C ASN A 145 -16.10 -11.96 1.68
N VAL A 146 -15.12 -11.22 2.19
CA VAL A 146 -14.54 -10.06 1.50
C VAL A 146 -13.94 -10.49 0.16
N VAL A 147 -14.37 -9.83 -0.92
CA VAL A 147 -13.91 -10.14 -2.28
C VAL A 147 -12.45 -9.74 -2.50
N ASN A 148 -12.09 -8.53 -2.05
CA ASN A 148 -10.71 -8.04 -2.15
C ASN A 148 -10.34 -7.12 -0.97
N GLY A 149 -9.79 -7.74 0.07
CA GLY A 149 -9.35 -7.02 1.25
C GLY A 149 -8.18 -6.06 1.02
N ALA A 150 -7.41 -6.22 -0.08
CA ALA A 150 -6.28 -5.33 -0.34
C ALA A 150 -6.71 -3.90 -0.72
N LEU A 151 -7.94 -3.67 -1.15
CA LEU A 151 -8.41 -2.36 -1.62
C LEU A 151 -8.55 -1.31 -0.52
N TRP A 152 -8.49 -1.69 0.75
CA TRP A 152 -8.67 -0.75 1.87
C TRP A 152 -7.67 0.41 1.90
N THR A 153 -6.49 0.23 1.31
CA THR A 153 -5.40 1.21 1.32
C THR A 153 -5.59 2.37 0.34
N MET A 154 -6.43 2.16 -0.68
CA MET A 154 -6.53 3.08 -1.81
C MET A 154 -7.01 4.48 -1.44
N LYS A 155 -7.95 4.59 -0.50
CA LYS A 155 -8.40 5.90 0.00
C LYS A 155 -7.28 6.64 0.75
N GLY A 156 -6.48 5.93 1.54
CA GLY A 156 -5.29 6.49 2.21
C GLY A 156 -4.26 7.00 1.19
N GLU A 157 -4.05 6.26 0.10
CA GLU A 157 -3.15 6.67 -0.98
C GLU A 157 -3.62 7.97 -1.65
N TRP A 158 -4.91 8.11 -1.94
CA TRP A 158 -5.47 9.35 -2.48
C TRP A 158 -5.35 10.53 -1.51
N VAL A 159 -5.61 10.32 -0.21
CA VAL A 159 -5.40 11.37 0.81
C VAL A 159 -3.94 11.83 0.83
N CYS A 160 -2.99 10.90 0.80
CA CYS A 160 -1.57 11.21 0.69
C CYS A 160 -1.26 12.04 -0.58
N TYR A 161 -1.78 11.65 -1.74
CA TYR A 161 -1.54 12.39 -2.98
C TYR A 161 -2.14 13.79 -2.98
N LEU A 162 -3.31 13.98 -2.40
CA LEU A 162 -3.94 15.29 -2.27
C LEU A 162 -3.20 16.17 -1.26
N SER A 163 -2.58 15.60 -0.24
CA SER A 163 -1.81 16.36 0.76
C SER A 163 -0.52 16.97 0.17
N VAL A 164 0.10 16.32 -0.83
CA VAL A 164 1.38 16.78 -1.42
C VAL A 164 1.31 18.19 -2.00
N PRO A 165 0.35 18.54 -2.89
CA PRO A 165 0.21 19.91 -3.40
C PRO A 165 -0.04 20.92 -2.29
N VAL A 166 -0.93 20.59 -1.34
CA VAL A 166 -1.29 21.50 -0.22
C VAL A 166 -0.05 21.84 0.60
N VAL A 167 0.67 20.81 1.08
CA VAL A 167 1.89 21.00 1.87
C VAL A 167 2.95 21.73 1.04
N TYR A 168 3.16 21.35 -0.21
CA TYR A 168 4.15 22.01 -1.06
C TYR A 168 3.87 23.50 -1.25
N TRP A 169 2.62 23.92 -1.47
CA TRP A 169 2.26 25.34 -1.62
C TRP A 169 2.46 26.14 -0.35
N ILE A 170 2.29 25.54 0.83
CA ILE A 170 2.57 26.19 2.10
C ILE A 170 4.08 26.48 2.26
N ILE A 171 4.93 25.50 1.88
CA ILE A 171 6.37 25.57 2.16
C ILE A 171 7.21 26.20 1.03
N ARG A 172 6.69 26.31 -0.19
CA ARG A 172 7.48 26.72 -1.36
C ARG A 172 8.15 28.08 -1.20
N GLU A 173 7.50 29.02 -0.51
CA GLU A 173 8.00 30.37 -0.27
C GLU A 173 8.81 30.47 1.03
N ARG A 174 8.69 29.46 1.90
CA ARG A 174 9.42 29.35 3.15
C ARG A 174 10.07 27.97 3.30
N PRO A 175 11.08 27.61 2.50
CA PRO A 175 11.66 26.26 2.48
C PRO A 175 12.21 25.76 3.81
N ARG A 176 12.58 26.69 4.71
CA ARG A 176 13.06 26.36 6.06
C ARG A 176 11.98 25.71 6.93
N LEU A 177 10.70 25.98 6.65
CA LEU A 177 9.56 25.39 7.37
C LEU A 177 9.23 23.96 6.90
N ALA A 178 9.81 23.49 5.78
CA ALA A 178 9.49 22.18 5.22
C ALA A 178 9.72 21.03 6.21
N GLY A 179 10.89 20.99 6.85
CA GLY A 179 11.19 19.96 7.85
C GLY A 179 10.27 20.02 9.07
N PRO A 180 10.19 21.15 9.78
CA PRO A 180 9.27 21.30 10.91
C PRO A 180 7.82 20.95 10.59
N LEU A 181 7.28 21.40 9.44
CA LEU A 181 5.90 21.10 9.05
C LEU A 181 5.69 19.60 8.80
N LEU A 182 6.61 18.91 8.09
CA LEU A 182 6.51 17.49 7.83
C LEU A 182 6.57 16.68 9.14
N ILE A 183 7.43 17.08 10.08
CA ILE A 183 7.54 16.45 11.40
C ILE A 183 6.23 16.69 12.19
N ALA A 184 5.70 17.90 12.18
CA ALA A 184 4.43 18.22 12.85
C ALA A 184 3.26 17.42 12.25
N LEU A 185 3.22 17.22 10.94
CA LEU A 185 2.20 16.40 10.28
C LEU A 185 2.34 14.91 10.66
N ALA A 186 3.56 14.37 10.70
CA ALA A 186 3.78 13.00 11.18
C ALA A 186 3.32 12.84 12.64
N ALA A 187 3.70 13.77 13.52
CA ALA A 187 3.28 13.78 14.92
C ALA A 187 1.75 13.91 15.06
N ALA A 188 1.12 14.79 14.29
CA ALA A 188 -0.34 14.95 14.29
C ALA A 188 -1.05 13.64 13.92
N TRP A 189 -0.56 12.89 12.93
CA TRP A 189 -1.15 11.61 12.57
C TRP A 189 -0.89 10.51 13.61
N ILE A 190 0.21 10.56 14.36
CA ILE A 190 0.43 9.70 15.54
C ILE A 190 -0.64 10.01 16.62
N VAL A 191 -0.89 11.29 16.89
CA VAL A 191 -1.92 11.70 17.85
C VAL A 191 -3.32 11.26 17.39
N VAL A 192 -3.65 11.46 16.10
CA VAL A 192 -4.91 10.99 15.52
C VAL A 192 -5.05 9.47 15.68
N ARG A 193 -4.00 8.71 15.36
CA ARG A 193 -4.01 7.25 15.54
C ARG A 193 -4.27 6.86 16.99
N LEU A 194 -3.59 7.48 17.93
CA LEU A 194 -3.76 7.22 19.37
C LEU A 194 -5.17 7.57 19.85
N ALA A 195 -5.71 8.71 19.41
CA ALA A 195 -7.07 9.12 19.77
C ALA A 195 -8.11 8.10 19.28
N PHE A 196 -8.00 7.63 18.03
CA PHE A 196 -8.95 6.65 17.48
C PHE A 196 -8.77 5.25 18.07
N ILE A 197 -7.57 4.83 18.45
CA ILE A 197 -7.34 3.59 19.22
C ILE A 197 -8.06 3.68 20.57
N ASN A 198 -7.94 4.79 21.29
CA ASN A 198 -8.60 5.00 22.57
C ASN A 198 -10.14 5.06 22.43
N LEU A 199 -10.65 5.71 21.38
CA LEU A 199 -12.08 5.72 21.07
C LEU A 199 -12.61 4.31 20.77
N TYR A 200 -11.87 3.51 20.01
CA TYR A 200 -12.21 2.10 19.77
C TYR A 200 -12.23 1.32 21.08
N ALA A 201 -11.20 1.44 21.89
CA ALA A 201 -11.10 0.75 23.17
C ALA A 201 -12.26 1.11 24.15
N SER A 202 -12.74 2.36 24.10
CA SER A 202 -13.82 2.84 24.99
C SER A 202 -15.23 2.55 24.48
N THR A 203 -15.43 2.43 23.15
CA THR A 203 -16.77 2.35 22.55
C THR A 203 -17.05 1.01 21.85
N GLY A 204 -16.01 0.26 21.49
CA GLY A 204 -16.11 -0.96 20.67
C GLY A 204 -16.51 -0.69 19.20
N ASN A 205 -16.56 0.58 18.75
CA ASN A 205 -16.99 0.90 17.43
C ASN A 205 -15.87 0.67 16.41
N GLU A 206 -16.04 -0.33 15.54
CA GLU A 206 -15.11 -0.76 14.49
C GLU A 206 -14.67 0.38 13.54
N LEU A 207 -15.53 1.40 13.35
CA LEU A 207 -15.17 2.55 12.50
C LEU A 207 -13.91 3.27 13.02
N TYR A 208 -13.75 3.35 14.34
CA TYR A 208 -12.59 4.02 14.94
C TYR A 208 -11.30 3.21 14.72
N ASP A 209 -11.34 1.88 14.82
CA ASP A 209 -10.20 1.04 14.46
C ASP A 209 -9.85 1.15 12.97
N ILE A 210 -10.87 1.16 12.11
CA ILE A 210 -10.68 1.38 10.67
C ILE A 210 -9.96 2.71 10.41
N ILE A 211 -10.37 3.80 11.03
CA ILE A 211 -9.74 5.12 10.87
C ILE A 211 -8.31 5.10 11.42
N ALA A 212 -8.08 4.54 12.58
CA ALA A 212 -6.74 4.44 13.19
C ALA A 212 -5.76 3.69 12.26
N ARG A 213 -6.18 2.55 11.70
CA ARG A 213 -5.35 1.74 10.80
C ARG A 213 -5.15 2.42 9.44
N GLN A 214 -6.23 2.90 8.83
CA GLN A 214 -6.20 3.34 7.43
C GLN A 214 -5.61 4.74 7.23
N PHE A 215 -5.79 5.64 8.16
CA PHE A 215 -5.26 7.00 8.06
C PHE A 215 -4.13 7.22 9.07
N GLY A 216 -4.36 6.94 10.34
CA GLY A 216 -3.36 7.18 11.38
C GLY A 216 -2.03 6.46 11.12
N THR A 217 -2.06 5.19 10.65
CA THR A 217 -0.84 4.44 10.37
C THR A 217 -0.21 4.85 9.04
N LEU A 218 -0.98 4.85 7.95
CA LEU A 218 -0.45 5.02 6.60
C LEU A 218 0.15 6.41 6.37
N LEU A 219 -0.49 7.47 6.90
CA LEU A 219 0.01 8.82 6.75
C LEU A 219 1.28 9.08 7.57
N VAL A 220 1.45 8.42 8.72
CA VAL A 220 2.71 8.48 9.47
C VAL A 220 3.87 7.97 8.61
N PHE A 221 3.74 6.79 8.01
CA PHE A 221 4.77 6.25 7.11
C PHE A 221 5.03 7.18 5.93
N PHE A 222 3.98 7.74 5.33
CA PHE A 222 4.09 8.65 4.20
C PHE A 222 4.92 9.90 4.54
N TYR A 223 4.62 10.54 5.67
CA TYR A 223 5.37 11.73 6.09
C TYR A 223 6.79 11.40 6.54
N ILE A 224 7.04 10.24 7.14
CA ILE A 224 8.41 9.77 7.40
C ILE A 224 9.21 9.67 6.10
N GLY A 225 8.65 9.09 5.05
CA GLY A 225 9.29 9.07 3.73
C GLY A 225 9.59 10.46 3.19
N ALA A 226 8.67 11.40 3.33
CA ALA A 226 8.86 12.80 2.94
C ALA A 226 9.95 13.51 3.76
N ILE A 227 10.02 13.26 5.08
CA ILE A 227 11.08 13.77 5.98
C ILE A 227 12.44 13.24 5.54
N ILE A 228 12.56 11.95 5.29
CA ILE A 228 13.83 11.34 4.83
C ILE A 228 14.24 11.94 3.48
N ASN A 229 13.30 12.21 2.56
CA ASN A 229 13.62 12.90 1.31
C ASN A 229 14.08 14.34 1.57
N ARG A 230 13.42 15.09 2.45
CA ARG A 230 13.81 16.47 2.78
C ARG A 230 15.23 16.54 3.32
N TYR A 231 15.62 15.55 4.13
CA TYR A 231 16.95 15.45 4.74
C TYR A 231 17.83 14.37 4.08
N PHE A 232 17.59 14.09 2.80
CA PHE A 232 18.26 13.00 2.08
C PHE A 232 19.79 13.04 2.10
N PRO A 233 20.47 14.21 1.96
CA PRO A 233 21.93 14.27 2.09
C PRO A 233 22.43 13.82 3.48
N LEU A 234 21.72 14.18 4.55
CA LEU A 234 22.04 13.74 5.91
C LEU A 234 21.80 12.23 6.08
N PHE A 235 20.65 11.74 5.55
CA PHE A 235 20.34 10.32 5.53
C PHE A 235 21.45 9.51 4.84
N GLN A 236 21.92 9.95 3.68
CA GLN A 236 23.02 9.28 2.95
C GLN A 236 24.34 9.34 3.72
N ARG A 237 24.66 10.46 4.36
CA ARG A 237 25.89 10.64 5.15
C ARG A 237 25.92 9.71 6.36
N TYR A 238 24.81 9.58 7.07
CA TYR A 238 24.68 8.83 8.32
C TYR A 238 23.99 7.47 8.18
N LYS A 239 23.80 6.96 6.96
CA LYS A 239 23.01 5.75 6.67
C LYS A 239 23.43 4.50 7.46
N TRP A 240 24.69 4.34 7.77
CA TRP A 240 25.20 3.21 8.55
C TRP A 240 24.93 3.37 10.05
N TRP A 241 25.02 4.59 10.55
CA TRP A 241 24.62 4.91 11.93
C TRP A 241 23.11 4.74 12.12
N ILE A 242 22.31 5.20 11.17
CA ILE A 242 20.84 5.02 11.16
C ILE A 242 20.53 3.51 11.18
N LEU A 243 21.17 2.71 10.34
CA LEU A 243 20.99 1.25 10.34
C LEU A 243 21.34 0.63 11.69
N GLY A 244 22.44 1.05 12.33
CA GLY A 244 22.82 0.58 13.67
C GLY A 244 21.78 0.95 14.74
N VAL A 245 21.28 2.18 14.71
CA VAL A 245 20.21 2.64 15.63
C VAL A 245 18.92 1.89 15.37
N ASP A 246 18.51 1.71 14.11
CA ASP A 246 17.31 0.95 13.73
C ASP A 246 17.42 -0.52 14.23
N ALA A 247 18.59 -1.13 14.09
CA ALA A 247 18.84 -2.49 14.59
C ALA A 247 18.72 -2.57 16.12
N LEU A 248 19.28 -1.61 16.84
CA LEU A 248 19.14 -1.54 18.30
C LEU A 248 17.68 -1.37 18.73
N ILE A 249 16.94 -0.48 18.07
CA ILE A 249 15.52 -0.27 18.36
C ILE A 249 14.73 -1.56 18.08
N LEU A 250 15.05 -2.32 17.02
CA LEU A 250 14.40 -3.60 16.72
C LEU A 250 14.71 -4.65 17.78
N ILE A 251 15.96 -4.77 18.23
CA ILE A 251 16.37 -5.74 19.26
C ILE A 251 15.64 -5.47 20.58
N PHE A 252 15.46 -4.20 20.95
CA PHE A 252 14.81 -3.80 22.18
C PHE A 252 13.34 -3.43 22.02
N SER A 253 12.73 -3.74 20.88
CA SER A 253 11.35 -3.31 20.51
C SER A 253 10.30 -3.62 21.59
N ASP A 254 10.39 -4.78 22.21
CA ASP A 254 9.45 -5.23 23.24
C ASP A 254 9.55 -4.43 24.56
N HIS A 255 10.66 -3.73 24.77
CA HIS A 255 10.91 -2.91 25.97
C HIS A 255 10.67 -1.42 25.73
N ILE A 256 10.39 -1.00 24.48
CA ILE A 256 10.19 0.42 24.14
C ILE A 256 8.70 0.76 24.22
N PRO A 257 8.30 1.66 25.14
CA PRO A 257 6.93 2.13 25.20
C PRO A 257 6.49 2.75 23.86
N LEU A 258 5.24 2.48 23.45
CA LEU A 258 4.67 3.01 22.19
C LEU A 258 5.46 2.60 20.93
N TYR A 259 6.24 1.50 20.98
CA TYR A 259 7.03 1.02 19.83
C TYR A 259 6.18 0.95 18.56
N TYR A 260 5.06 0.25 18.59
CA TYR A 260 4.19 0.04 17.41
C TYR A 260 3.54 1.31 16.89
N LEU A 261 3.47 2.35 17.72
CA LEU A 261 2.83 3.61 17.38
C LEU A 261 3.82 4.60 16.75
N VAL A 262 5.01 4.72 17.33
CA VAL A 262 6.00 5.76 16.99
C VAL A 262 7.23 5.18 16.31
N PHE A 263 7.88 4.20 16.94
CA PHE A 263 9.20 3.74 16.50
C PHE A 263 9.11 2.76 15.33
N GLN A 264 8.12 1.88 15.27
CA GLN A 264 7.96 0.95 14.17
C GLN A 264 7.82 1.64 12.81
N PRO A 265 6.99 2.69 12.63
CA PRO A 265 6.94 3.44 11.37
C PRO A 265 8.27 4.13 11.03
N LEU A 266 8.99 4.67 12.03
CA LEU A 266 10.30 5.30 11.82
C LEU A 266 11.33 4.27 11.34
N VAL A 267 11.49 3.19 12.07
CA VAL A 267 12.46 2.12 11.77
C VAL A 267 12.12 1.43 10.44
N ALA A 268 10.88 1.02 10.23
CA ALA A 268 10.50 0.35 8.99
C ALA A 268 10.59 1.30 7.78
N GLY A 269 10.22 2.59 7.94
CA GLY A 269 10.35 3.61 6.91
C GLY A 269 11.81 3.92 6.57
N SER A 270 12.71 4.01 7.56
CA SER A 270 14.14 4.23 7.33
C SER A 270 14.79 3.00 6.69
N LEU A 271 14.52 1.80 7.18
CA LEU A 271 15.07 0.55 6.63
C LEU A 271 14.63 0.32 5.18
N VAL A 272 13.36 0.49 4.85
CA VAL A 272 12.88 0.30 3.47
C VAL A 272 13.54 1.28 2.51
N LEU A 273 13.76 2.52 2.92
CA LEU A 273 14.47 3.52 2.11
C LEU A 273 15.97 3.26 2.08
N TRP A 274 16.55 2.79 3.16
CA TRP A 274 17.94 2.36 3.20
C TRP A 274 18.21 1.24 2.17
N PHE A 275 17.43 0.15 2.19
CA PHE A 275 17.52 -0.93 1.20
C PHE A 275 17.23 -0.45 -0.24
N SER A 276 16.31 0.49 -0.40
CA SER A 276 16.00 1.07 -1.69
C SER A 276 17.15 1.88 -2.29
N MET A 277 18.01 2.47 -1.46
CA MET A 277 19.07 3.41 -1.86
C MET A 277 20.48 2.86 -1.75
N ILE A 278 20.67 1.70 -1.14
CA ILE A 278 22.00 1.09 -1.03
C ILE A 278 22.40 0.39 -2.33
N GLY A 279 23.45 0.92 -2.97
CA GLY A 279 23.91 0.35 -4.24
C GLY A 279 22.89 0.48 -5.38
N SER A 280 23.08 -0.33 -6.41
CA SER A 280 22.25 -0.32 -7.63
C SER A 280 22.09 -1.72 -8.24
N TRP A 281 22.17 -2.75 -7.43
CA TRP A 281 22.07 -4.15 -7.90
C TRP A 281 20.70 -4.45 -8.55
N GLY A 282 19.64 -3.81 -8.10
CA GLY A 282 18.29 -3.89 -8.68
C GLY A 282 18.02 -2.91 -9.83
N ALA A 283 19.02 -2.12 -10.24
CA ALA A 283 18.83 -1.09 -11.26
C ALA A 283 18.37 -1.64 -12.63
N ARG A 284 18.71 -2.91 -12.95
CA ARG A 284 18.21 -3.56 -14.17
C ARG A 284 16.69 -3.70 -14.16
N LEU A 285 16.11 -4.10 -13.03
CA LEU A 285 14.66 -4.19 -12.86
C LEU A 285 13.99 -2.80 -12.83
N SER A 286 14.72 -1.76 -12.40
CA SER A 286 14.23 -0.39 -12.39
C SER A 286 14.10 0.23 -13.80
N LYS A 287 14.69 -0.37 -14.83
CA LYS A 287 14.50 0.04 -16.23
C LYS A 287 13.14 -0.38 -16.77
N HIS A 288 12.56 -1.45 -16.23
CA HIS A 288 11.26 -1.95 -16.60
C HIS A 288 10.17 -1.34 -15.72
N ASP A 289 8.96 -1.31 -16.25
CA ASP A 289 7.82 -0.88 -15.47
C ASP A 289 7.51 -1.91 -14.38
N SER A 290 7.25 -1.42 -13.18
CA SER A 290 6.93 -2.31 -12.06
C SER A 290 5.46 -2.71 -12.10
N VAL A 291 5.21 -4.01 -12.08
CA VAL A 291 3.88 -4.62 -11.93
C VAL A 291 3.55 -4.93 -10.46
N SER A 292 4.36 -4.45 -9.51
CA SER A 292 4.15 -4.69 -8.06
C SER A 292 2.78 -4.22 -7.57
N TYR A 293 2.25 -3.14 -8.16
CA TYR A 293 0.92 -2.65 -7.85
C TYR A 293 -0.17 -3.61 -8.34
N ASP A 294 -0.02 -4.17 -9.53
CA ASP A 294 -0.96 -5.17 -10.06
C ASP A 294 -0.90 -6.45 -9.21
N ILE A 295 0.29 -6.93 -8.82
CA ILE A 295 0.44 -8.06 -7.87
C ILE A 295 -0.34 -7.76 -6.58
N TYR A 296 -0.18 -6.55 -6.04
CA TYR A 296 -0.89 -6.12 -4.84
C TYR A 296 -2.42 -6.12 -5.02
N LEU A 297 -2.95 -5.76 -6.18
CA LEU A 297 -4.40 -5.74 -6.43
C LEU A 297 -5.00 -7.12 -6.66
N PHE A 298 -4.27 -8.04 -7.31
CA PHE A 298 -4.81 -9.31 -7.75
C PHE A 298 -4.66 -10.46 -6.75
N HIS A 299 -3.70 -10.39 -5.81
CA HIS A 299 -3.40 -11.52 -4.93
C HIS A 299 -4.57 -11.96 -4.05
N PHE A 300 -5.31 -11.03 -3.46
CA PHE A 300 -6.37 -11.37 -2.52
C PHE A 300 -7.53 -12.17 -3.16
N PRO A 301 -8.13 -11.73 -4.28
CA PRO A 301 -9.12 -12.51 -5.01
C PRO A 301 -8.60 -13.87 -5.49
N VAL A 302 -7.32 -13.95 -5.88
CA VAL A 302 -6.69 -15.22 -6.30
C VAL A 302 -6.57 -16.18 -5.12
N ILE A 303 -6.22 -15.71 -3.92
CA ILE A 303 -6.19 -16.55 -2.71
C ILE A 303 -7.61 -17.04 -2.38
N GLN A 304 -8.62 -16.17 -2.42
CA GLN A 304 -10.01 -16.54 -2.19
C GLN A 304 -10.49 -17.62 -3.18
N LEU A 305 -10.14 -17.50 -4.46
CA LEU A 305 -10.41 -18.54 -5.47
C LEU A 305 -9.65 -19.83 -5.16
N ALA A 306 -8.41 -19.76 -4.72
CA ALA A 306 -7.66 -20.95 -4.32
C ALA A 306 -8.34 -21.70 -3.15
N VAL A 307 -8.89 -20.96 -2.19
CA VAL A 307 -9.71 -21.54 -1.11
C VAL A 307 -11.01 -22.12 -1.65
N TRP A 308 -11.67 -21.41 -2.58
CA TRP A 308 -12.91 -21.89 -3.20
C TRP A 308 -12.70 -23.21 -3.97
N PHE A 309 -11.59 -23.33 -4.72
CA PHE A 309 -11.21 -24.58 -5.39
C PHE A 309 -10.69 -25.66 -4.43
N GLY A 310 -10.53 -25.39 -3.13
CA GLY A 310 -10.02 -26.35 -2.16
C GLY A 310 -8.51 -26.62 -2.27
N LEU A 311 -7.74 -25.79 -2.97
CA LEU A 311 -6.30 -26.02 -3.19
C LEU A 311 -5.51 -26.17 -1.87
N PRO A 312 -5.78 -25.39 -0.78
CA PRO A 312 -5.07 -25.56 0.49
C PRO A 312 -5.29 -26.93 1.16
N ALA A 313 -6.41 -27.62 0.85
CA ALA A 313 -6.70 -28.97 1.35
C ALA A 313 -6.18 -30.08 0.42
N MET A 314 -6.07 -29.80 -0.87
CA MET A 314 -5.64 -30.76 -1.90
C MET A 314 -4.11 -30.84 -2.07
N MET A 315 -3.40 -29.82 -1.66
CA MET A 315 -1.95 -29.67 -1.89
C MET A 315 -1.22 -29.32 -0.60
N SER A 316 0.09 -29.48 -0.59
CA SER A 316 0.91 -28.92 0.49
C SER A 316 0.76 -27.38 0.55
N PRO A 317 0.95 -26.74 1.70
CA PRO A 317 0.91 -25.26 1.83
C PRO A 317 1.82 -24.56 0.83
N LEU A 318 3.02 -25.09 0.58
CA LEU A 318 3.96 -24.56 -0.40
C LEU A 318 3.47 -24.76 -1.84
N GLY A 319 2.83 -25.89 -2.13
CA GLY A 319 2.25 -26.19 -3.45
C GLY A 319 1.13 -25.20 -3.79
N SER A 320 0.17 -25.02 -2.86
CA SER A 320 -0.94 -24.08 -3.05
C SER A 320 -0.44 -22.62 -3.12
N LEU A 321 0.56 -22.25 -2.33
CA LEU A 321 1.20 -20.93 -2.40
C LEU A 321 1.87 -20.73 -3.78
N ALA A 322 2.58 -21.71 -4.30
CA ALA A 322 3.23 -21.62 -5.62
C ALA A 322 2.22 -21.37 -6.74
N VAL A 323 1.06 -22.06 -6.70
CA VAL A 323 -0.05 -21.83 -7.65
C VAL A 323 -0.59 -20.41 -7.51
N VAL A 324 -0.88 -19.97 -6.29
CA VAL A 324 -1.38 -18.59 -6.01
C VAL A 324 -0.40 -17.53 -6.54
N VAL A 325 0.90 -17.70 -6.27
CA VAL A 325 1.93 -16.77 -6.76
C VAL A 325 1.98 -16.77 -8.28
N ALA A 326 2.01 -17.94 -8.92
CA ALA A 326 2.09 -18.05 -10.38
C ALA A 326 0.88 -17.39 -11.07
N VAL A 327 -0.34 -17.68 -10.58
CA VAL A 327 -1.58 -17.09 -11.12
C VAL A 327 -1.61 -15.57 -10.88
N THR A 328 -1.28 -15.11 -9.66
CA THR A 328 -1.25 -13.69 -9.34
C THR A 328 -0.27 -12.92 -10.22
N VAL A 329 0.94 -13.43 -10.40
CA VAL A 329 1.97 -12.81 -11.25
C VAL A 329 1.53 -12.81 -12.71
N GLY A 330 0.97 -13.92 -13.21
CA GLY A 330 0.43 -14.02 -14.56
C GLY A 330 -0.66 -12.98 -14.83
N LEU A 331 -1.64 -12.84 -13.91
CA LEU A 331 -2.71 -11.85 -14.00
C LEU A 331 -2.18 -10.40 -13.89
N ALA A 332 -1.19 -10.16 -13.03
CA ALA A 332 -0.56 -8.85 -12.91
C ALA A 332 0.15 -8.44 -14.21
N PHE A 333 0.87 -9.35 -14.87
CA PHE A 333 1.47 -9.09 -16.17
C PHE A 333 0.42 -8.92 -17.28
N ALA A 334 -0.66 -9.69 -17.27
CA ALA A 334 -1.78 -9.52 -18.20
C ALA A 334 -2.44 -8.14 -18.02
N SER A 335 -2.78 -7.76 -16.79
CA SER A 335 -3.32 -6.42 -16.44
C SER A 335 -2.41 -5.30 -16.95
N TRP A 336 -1.11 -5.39 -16.67
CA TRP A 336 -0.15 -4.40 -17.13
C TRP A 336 -0.09 -4.30 -18.67
N ASN A 337 -0.04 -5.44 -19.36
CA ASN A 337 0.08 -5.45 -20.83
C ASN A 337 -1.19 -4.98 -21.52
N LEU A 338 -2.37 -5.39 -21.04
CA LEU A 338 -3.65 -5.09 -21.65
C LEU A 338 -4.15 -3.68 -21.31
N VAL A 339 -3.91 -3.22 -20.09
CA VAL A 339 -4.46 -1.97 -19.56
C VAL A 339 -3.37 -0.99 -19.14
N GLY A 340 -2.49 -1.37 -18.21
CA GLY A 340 -1.54 -0.46 -17.58
C GLY A 340 -0.65 0.32 -18.57
N LYS A 341 -0.11 -0.33 -19.58
CA LYS A 341 0.74 0.30 -20.61
C LYS A 341 0.03 1.38 -21.41
N ARG A 342 -1.27 1.22 -21.69
CA ARG A 342 -2.05 2.16 -22.51
C ARG A 342 -2.27 3.51 -21.80
N PHE A 343 -2.31 3.49 -20.48
CA PHE A 343 -2.53 4.69 -19.66
C PHE A 343 -1.24 5.28 -19.10
N LYS A 344 -0.08 4.64 -19.35
CA LYS A 344 1.20 5.14 -18.88
C LYS A 344 1.43 6.57 -19.39
N PRO A 345 1.77 7.53 -18.50
CA PRO A 345 2.14 8.87 -18.95
C PRO A 345 3.37 8.80 -19.85
N ALA A 346 3.37 9.57 -20.95
CA ALA A 346 4.58 9.79 -21.74
C ALA A 346 5.70 10.32 -20.82
N ARG A 347 6.90 9.78 -20.98
CA ARG A 347 8.09 10.14 -20.17
C ARG A 347 8.53 11.59 -20.42
#